data_8c87a34adeab2a9dc7734095f4ecb5c4
#
_entry.id   8c87a34adeab2a9dc7734095f4ecb5c4
#
_cell.length_a   1.000
_cell.length_b   1.000
_cell.length_c   1.000
_cell.angle_alpha   90.00
_cell.angle_beta   90.00
_cell.angle_gamma   90.00
#
_symmetry.space_group_name_H-M   'P 1'
#
loop_
_entity.id
_entity.type
_entity.pdbx_description
1 polymer ?
#
loop_
_entity_poly.entity_id
_entity_poly.type
_entity_poly.pdbx_seq_one_letter_code
_entity_poly.pdbx_strand_id
1 'polypeptide(L)'
;MFTQKCPLILASGSPRRKEILTTMGLSFSVDVSDADESFAGTPEEMVLELSRRKAQAVAQRHSGAIILAADTLVFGDEVLGKPHSAGEARRMLAGLSNRWHSVYTGVTMIDTRSGSVLSRADETRVHFIAMTEEDIDAYVATGEPLDKAGAYGIQGRGGMFIDRIEGSYSNVVGLPMALVRGMLLELEKAQI
;
A
#
# COMPACT_ATOMS: atom_id res chain seq x y z
N MET A 1 23.42 -7.59 -0.35
CA MET A 1 22.45 -6.98 -1.26
C MET A 1 21.66 -8.11 -1.92
N PHE A 2 20.37 -7.97 -2.11
CA PHE A 2 19.53 -8.99 -2.75
C PHE A 2 19.86 -9.07 -4.25
N THR A 3 20.05 -10.28 -4.79
CA THR A 3 20.26 -10.48 -6.23
C THR A 3 18.99 -11.06 -6.82
N GLN A 4 18.30 -10.27 -7.62
CA GLN A 4 17.06 -10.68 -8.29
C GLN A 4 17.37 -11.72 -9.37
N LYS A 5 16.75 -12.90 -9.26
CA LYS A 5 16.99 -14.02 -10.20
C LYS A 5 15.90 -14.17 -11.26
N CYS A 6 14.77 -13.50 -11.08
CA CYS A 6 13.58 -13.65 -11.92
C CYS A 6 12.99 -12.30 -12.33
N PRO A 7 12.35 -12.23 -13.51
CA PRO A 7 11.54 -11.08 -13.87
C PRO A 7 10.49 -10.80 -12.80
N LEU A 8 10.33 -9.53 -12.45
CA LEU A 8 9.32 -9.05 -11.51
C LEU A 8 8.33 -8.16 -12.24
N ILE A 9 7.05 -8.36 -11.99
CA ILE A 9 5.97 -7.55 -12.56
C ILE A 9 5.19 -6.92 -11.42
N LEU A 10 5.14 -5.60 -11.39
CA LEU A 10 4.32 -4.86 -10.44
C LEU A 10 2.90 -4.72 -10.97
N ALA A 11 1.95 -5.37 -10.32
CA ALA A 11 0.52 -5.31 -10.63
C ALA A 11 -0.14 -4.04 -10.04
N SER A 12 0.49 -2.87 -10.23
CA SER A 12 0.00 -1.60 -9.67
C SER A 12 0.46 -0.40 -10.48
N GLY A 13 -0.45 0.55 -10.72
CA GLY A 13 -0.14 1.85 -11.32
C GLY A 13 0.46 2.87 -10.35
N SER A 14 0.50 2.58 -9.03
CA SER A 14 0.95 3.52 -7.98
C SER A 14 2.38 4.01 -8.20
N PRO A 15 2.61 5.33 -8.34
CA PRO A 15 3.96 5.89 -8.45
C PRO A 15 4.81 5.60 -7.21
N ARG A 16 4.21 5.65 -6.03
CA ARG A 16 4.89 5.39 -4.74
C ARG A 16 5.44 3.96 -4.65
N ARG A 17 4.67 2.96 -5.10
CA ARG A 17 5.12 1.56 -5.14
C ARG A 17 6.27 1.35 -6.12
N LYS A 18 6.23 2.03 -7.27
CA LYS A 18 7.32 2.03 -8.26
C LYS A 18 8.61 2.61 -7.66
N GLU A 19 8.49 3.75 -6.97
CA GLU A 19 9.62 4.41 -6.29
C GLU A 19 10.23 3.49 -5.22
N ILE A 20 9.41 2.83 -4.40
CA ILE A 20 9.88 1.89 -3.39
C ILE A 20 10.66 0.73 -4.02
N LEU A 21 10.14 0.09 -5.06
CA LEU A 21 10.84 -1.01 -5.74
C LEU A 21 12.14 -0.54 -6.38
N THR A 22 12.16 0.67 -6.95
CA THR A 22 13.38 1.29 -7.48
C THR A 22 14.41 1.53 -6.37
N THR A 23 13.98 2.05 -5.22
CA THR A 23 14.84 2.25 -4.04
C THR A 23 15.39 0.92 -3.50
N MET A 24 14.63 -0.18 -3.63
CA MET A 24 15.11 -1.54 -3.30
C MET A 24 16.15 -2.08 -4.31
N GLY A 25 16.41 -1.37 -5.41
CA GLY A 25 17.31 -1.81 -6.48
C GLY A 25 16.75 -2.96 -7.31
N LEU A 26 15.43 -3.12 -7.37
CA LEU A 26 14.77 -4.15 -8.14
C LEU A 26 14.47 -3.66 -9.57
N SER A 27 14.67 -4.56 -10.54
CA SER A 27 14.25 -4.37 -11.92
C SER A 27 12.85 -4.96 -12.10
N PHE A 28 11.90 -4.19 -12.61
CA PHE A 28 10.52 -4.63 -12.78
C PHE A 28 9.86 -4.00 -13.99
N SER A 29 8.86 -4.67 -14.52
CA SER A 29 7.88 -4.11 -15.44
C SER A 29 6.57 -3.83 -14.71
N VAL A 30 5.67 -3.09 -15.35
CA VAL A 30 4.37 -2.74 -14.78
C VAL A 30 3.26 -3.26 -15.67
N ASP A 31 2.32 -4.00 -15.08
CA ASP A 31 1.07 -4.39 -15.71
C ASP A 31 -0.06 -4.16 -14.70
N VAL A 32 -0.90 -3.15 -14.94
CA VAL A 32 -1.93 -2.72 -13.97
C VAL A 32 -3.09 -3.71 -13.98
N SER A 33 -3.52 -4.11 -12.79
CA SER A 33 -4.70 -4.96 -12.60
C SER A 33 -5.99 -4.17 -12.81
N ASP A 34 -6.98 -4.81 -13.39
CA ASP A 34 -8.37 -4.39 -13.56
C ASP A 34 -9.33 -5.14 -12.61
N ALA A 35 -8.80 -5.81 -11.58
CA ALA A 35 -9.58 -6.58 -10.62
C ALA A 35 -10.57 -5.69 -9.84
N ASP A 36 -11.75 -6.28 -9.54
CA ASP A 36 -12.74 -5.66 -8.65
C ASP A 36 -12.16 -5.42 -7.25
N GLU A 37 -12.28 -4.21 -6.77
CA GLU A 37 -11.78 -3.76 -5.46
C GLU A 37 -12.88 -3.75 -4.37
N SER A 38 -14.07 -4.29 -4.65
CA SER A 38 -15.13 -4.41 -3.66
C SER A 38 -14.98 -5.68 -2.81
N PHE A 39 -14.71 -5.50 -1.52
CA PHE A 39 -14.67 -6.58 -0.54
C PHE A 39 -14.99 -6.03 0.85
N ALA A 40 -15.77 -6.76 1.65
CA ALA A 40 -16.10 -6.42 3.02
C ALA A 40 -15.46 -7.44 3.97
N GLY A 41 -14.78 -6.97 5.00
CA GLY A 41 -14.09 -7.79 5.98
C GLY A 41 -13.36 -6.91 7.00
N THR A 42 -12.54 -7.52 7.84
CA THR A 42 -11.58 -6.78 8.66
C THR A 42 -10.54 -6.07 7.78
N PRO A 43 -9.89 -5.00 8.26
CA PRO A 43 -8.87 -4.29 7.50
C PRO A 43 -7.78 -5.19 6.91
N GLU A 44 -7.30 -6.16 7.69
CA GLU A 44 -6.30 -7.14 7.25
C GLU A 44 -6.85 -8.05 6.14
N GLU A 45 -8.04 -8.62 6.32
CA GLU A 45 -8.68 -9.46 5.31
C GLU A 45 -8.90 -8.70 4.00
N MET A 46 -9.30 -7.43 4.09
CA MET A 46 -9.52 -6.59 2.91
C MET A 46 -8.25 -6.42 2.09
N VAL A 47 -7.14 -6.00 2.70
CA VAL A 47 -5.89 -5.77 1.97
C VAL A 47 -5.27 -7.07 1.44
N LEU A 48 -5.44 -8.19 2.15
CA LEU A 48 -5.00 -9.50 1.68
C LEU A 48 -5.81 -9.95 0.46
N GLU A 49 -7.14 -9.88 0.53
CA GLU A 49 -8.01 -10.29 -0.56
C GLU A 49 -7.82 -9.41 -1.80
N LEU A 50 -7.77 -8.07 -1.64
CA LEU A 50 -7.61 -7.15 -2.76
C LEU A 50 -6.23 -7.27 -3.41
N SER A 51 -5.16 -7.43 -2.64
CA SER A 51 -3.84 -7.70 -3.22
C SER A 51 -3.80 -9.04 -3.96
N ARG A 52 -4.48 -10.08 -3.43
CA ARG A 52 -4.57 -11.39 -4.07
C ARG A 52 -5.31 -11.33 -5.42
N ARG A 53 -6.47 -10.69 -5.48
CA ARG A 53 -7.22 -10.49 -6.72
C ARG A 53 -6.38 -9.77 -7.78
N LYS A 54 -5.71 -8.68 -7.37
CA LYS A 54 -4.82 -7.93 -8.27
C LYS A 54 -3.68 -8.79 -8.81
N ALA A 55 -3.03 -9.57 -7.95
CA ALA A 55 -1.96 -10.48 -8.37
C ALA A 55 -2.46 -11.56 -9.33
N GLN A 56 -3.61 -12.19 -9.03
CA GLN A 56 -4.20 -13.24 -9.85
C GLN A 56 -4.59 -12.74 -11.25
N ALA A 57 -5.22 -11.57 -11.35
CA ALA A 57 -5.62 -10.99 -12.63
C ALA A 57 -4.41 -10.75 -13.56
N VAL A 58 -3.28 -10.32 -13.02
CA VAL A 58 -2.05 -10.12 -13.79
C VAL A 58 -1.33 -11.43 -14.06
N ALA A 59 -1.31 -12.37 -13.10
CA ALA A 59 -0.63 -13.67 -13.26
C ALA A 59 -1.16 -14.48 -14.47
N GLN A 60 -2.44 -14.33 -14.80
CA GLN A 60 -3.06 -14.99 -15.96
C GLN A 60 -2.46 -14.54 -17.30
N ARG A 61 -1.83 -13.35 -17.34
CA ARG A 61 -1.28 -12.76 -18.56
C ARG A 61 0.23 -12.98 -18.73
N HIS A 62 0.88 -13.56 -17.71
CA HIS A 62 2.33 -13.69 -17.67
C HIS A 62 2.78 -15.09 -17.28
N SER A 63 3.89 -15.52 -17.88
CA SER A 63 4.59 -16.76 -17.52
C SER A 63 6.07 -16.46 -17.23
N GLY A 64 6.68 -17.25 -16.35
CA GLY A 64 8.10 -17.14 -16.09
C GLY A 64 8.52 -15.95 -15.20
N ALA A 65 7.60 -15.34 -14.46
CA ALA A 65 7.81 -14.14 -13.68
C ALA A 65 7.23 -14.25 -12.26
N ILE A 66 7.67 -13.38 -11.37
CA ILE A 66 7.01 -13.11 -10.09
C ILE A 66 6.09 -11.91 -10.27
N ILE A 67 4.80 -12.08 -9.97
CA ILE A 67 3.82 -11.00 -9.94
C ILE A 67 3.73 -10.47 -8.52
N LEU A 68 3.92 -9.16 -8.33
CA LEU A 68 3.78 -8.48 -7.06
C LEU A 68 2.60 -7.53 -7.12
N ALA A 69 1.63 -7.73 -6.26
CA ALA A 69 0.52 -6.81 -6.04
C ALA A 69 0.47 -6.36 -4.59
N ALA A 70 -0.08 -5.18 -4.36
CA ALA A 70 -0.34 -4.70 -3.02
C ALA A 70 -1.65 -3.89 -2.99
N ASP A 71 -2.26 -3.87 -1.81
CA ASP A 71 -3.38 -3.00 -1.50
C ASP A 71 -3.14 -2.31 -0.16
N THR A 72 -3.61 -1.06 0.00
CA THR A 72 -3.36 -0.26 1.20
C THR A 72 -4.61 0.46 1.60
N LEU A 73 -4.97 0.37 2.88
CA LEU A 73 -6.07 1.12 3.47
C LEU A 73 -5.65 1.78 4.79
N VAL A 74 -6.38 2.79 5.18
CA VAL A 74 -6.28 3.45 6.49
C VAL A 74 -7.50 3.05 7.32
N PHE A 75 -7.28 2.74 8.58
CA PHE A 75 -8.32 2.38 9.54
C PHE A 75 -8.22 3.27 10.78
N GLY A 76 -9.25 4.08 10.98
CA GLY A 76 -9.49 4.86 12.18
C GLY A 76 -10.60 4.19 13.02
N ASP A 77 -11.74 4.86 13.16
CA ASP A 77 -12.95 4.23 13.69
C ASP A 77 -13.66 3.35 12.62
N GLU A 78 -13.34 3.59 11.34
CA GLU A 78 -13.82 2.87 10.17
C GLU A 78 -12.73 2.80 9.08
N VAL A 79 -12.96 2.02 8.03
CA VAL A 79 -12.06 1.97 6.87
C VAL A 79 -12.17 3.26 6.07
N LEU A 80 -11.04 3.93 5.89
CA LEU A 80 -10.92 5.17 5.13
C LEU A 80 -10.24 4.89 3.78
N GLY A 81 -11.05 4.86 2.72
CA GLY A 81 -10.57 4.79 1.34
C GLY A 81 -10.06 6.16 0.84
N LYS A 82 -9.98 6.31 -0.49
CA LYS A 82 -9.70 7.60 -1.11
C LYS A 82 -10.94 8.48 -1.02
N PRO A 83 -10.83 9.76 -0.65
CA PRO A 83 -11.97 10.67 -0.61
C PRO A 83 -12.49 10.97 -2.03
N HIS A 84 -13.81 10.99 -2.20
CA HIS A 84 -14.45 11.33 -3.47
C HIS A 84 -14.67 12.85 -3.65
N SER A 85 -14.39 13.64 -2.59
CA SER A 85 -14.54 15.10 -2.60
C SER A 85 -13.65 15.77 -1.56
N ALA A 86 -13.43 17.07 -1.71
CA ALA A 86 -12.76 17.90 -0.71
C ALA A 86 -13.48 17.87 0.65
N GLY A 87 -14.82 17.83 0.66
CA GLY A 87 -15.60 17.74 1.90
C GLY A 87 -15.40 16.40 2.62
N GLU A 88 -15.26 15.31 1.88
CA GLU A 88 -14.95 13.99 2.46
C GLU A 88 -13.52 13.95 3.00
N ALA A 89 -12.56 14.51 2.26
CA ALA A 89 -11.18 14.63 2.74
C ALA A 89 -11.08 15.39 4.06
N ARG A 90 -11.85 16.52 4.21
CA ARG A 90 -11.93 17.26 5.47
C ARG A 90 -12.46 16.41 6.61
N ARG A 91 -13.55 15.68 6.39
CA ARG A 91 -14.11 14.79 7.43
C ARG A 91 -13.15 13.70 7.86
N MET A 92 -12.46 13.07 6.90
CA MET A 92 -11.44 12.06 7.20
C MET A 92 -10.31 12.64 8.05
N LEU A 93 -9.74 13.79 7.65
CA LEU A 93 -8.65 14.44 8.37
C LEU A 93 -9.06 14.89 9.77
N ALA A 94 -10.27 15.47 9.91
CA ALA A 94 -10.81 15.85 11.21
C ALA A 94 -10.98 14.64 12.14
N GLY A 95 -11.43 13.50 11.61
CA GLY A 95 -11.56 12.24 12.35
C GLY A 95 -10.22 11.65 12.79
N LEU A 96 -9.13 11.93 12.06
CA LEU A 96 -7.77 11.47 12.38
C LEU A 96 -7.01 12.43 13.30
N SER A 97 -7.43 13.70 13.42
CA SER A 97 -6.76 14.75 14.20
C SER A 97 -6.60 14.36 15.67
N ASN A 98 -5.38 14.53 16.21
CA ASN A 98 -5.01 14.21 17.59
C ASN A 98 -5.30 12.75 17.99
N ARG A 99 -5.14 11.80 17.06
CA ARG A 99 -5.47 10.38 17.27
C ARG A 99 -4.45 9.45 16.63
N TRP A 100 -4.41 8.23 17.16
CA TRP A 100 -3.80 7.09 16.50
C TRP A 100 -4.77 6.47 15.49
N HIS A 101 -4.22 6.02 14.37
CA HIS A 101 -4.91 5.20 13.39
C HIS A 101 -3.94 4.17 12.83
N SER A 102 -4.46 3.15 12.15
CA SER A 102 -3.66 2.08 11.54
C SER A 102 -3.65 2.18 10.02
N VAL A 103 -2.51 1.89 9.43
CA VAL A 103 -2.34 1.70 7.98
C VAL A 103 -2.00 0.25 7.72
N TYR A 104 -2.85 -0.42 6.98
CA TYR A 104 -2.66 -1.82 6.56
C TYR A 104 -2.24 -1.86 5.10
N THR A 105 -1.20 -2.65 4.80
CA THR A 105 -0.85 -3.00 3.42
C THR A 105 -0.75 -4.51 3.27
N GLY A 106 -1.62 -5.07 2.42
CA GLY A 106 -1.52 -6.44 1.95
C GLY A 106 -0.58 -6.53 0.75
N VAL A 107 0.28 -7.52 0.75
CA VAL A 107 1.18 -7.85 -0.35
C VAL A 107 0.94 -9.29 -0.77
N THR A 108 0.68 -9.50 -2.04
CA THR A 108 0.61 -10.83 -2.64
C THR A 108 1.65 -10.97 -3.73
N MET A 109 2.39 -12.08 -3.68
CA MET A 109 3.30 -12.50 -4.74
C MET A 109 2.88 -13.84 -5.31
N ILE A 110 2.87 -13.95 -6.63
CA ILE A 110 2.62 -15.19 -7.37
C ILE A 110 3.82 -15.48 -8.25
N ASP A 111 4.47 -16.60 -8.03
CA ASP A 111 5.49 -17.11 -8.94
C ASP A 111 4.81 -17.96 -10.03
N THR A 112 4.71 -17.41 -11.22
CA THR A 112 4.02 -18.07 -12.35
C THR A 112 4.80 -19.27 -12.93
N ARG A 113 6.02 -19.55 -12.45
CA ARG A 113 6.79 -20.74 -12.84
C ARG A 113 6.40 -21.97 -12.03
N SER A 114 6.21 -21.78 -10.71
CA SER A 114 5.86 -22.86 -9.78
C SER A 114 4.38 -22.89 -9.40
N GLY A 115 3.65 -21.79 -9.62
CA GLY A 115 2.31 -21.59 -9.11
C GLY A 115 2.26 -21.22 -7.63
N SER A 116 3.41 -20.98 -6.98
CA SER A 116 3.48 -20.62 -5.56
C SER A 116 2.88 -19.26 -5.32
N VAL A 117 2.07 -19.15 -4.26
CA VAL A 117 1.39 -17.92 -3.83
C VAL A 117 1.79 -17.60 -2.40
N LEU A 118 2.27 -16.40 -2.16
CA LEU A 118 2.49 -15.83 -0.83
C LEU A 118 1.63 -14.61 -0.66
N SER A 119 0.85 -14.53 0.42
CA SER A 119 0.08 -13.35 0.79
C SER A 119 0.33 -13.00 2.26
N ARG A 120 0.68 -11.75 2.54
CA ARG A 120 0.97 -11.25 3.90
C ARG A 120 0.52 -9.82 4.02
N ALA A 121 0.13 -9.42 5.22
CA ALA A 121 -0.17 -8.04 5.57
C ALA A 121 0.86 -7.48 6.54
N ASP A 122 0.99 -6.16 6.54
CA ASP A 122 1.75 -5.39 7.50
C ASP A 122 0.86 -4.26 8.04
N GLU A 123 0.93 -4.02 9.35
CA GLU A 123 0.22 -2.95 10.03
C GLU A 123 1.22 -1.93 10.58
N THR A 124 0.91 -0.66 10.44
CA THR A 124 1.67 0.43 11.04
C THR A 124 0.71 1.43 11.67
N ARG A 125 0.92 1.74 12.95
CA ARG A 125 0.18 2.77 13.64
C ARG A 125 0.81 4.13 13.36
N VAL A 126 -0.04 5.12 13.11
CA VAL A 126 0.34 6.50 12.81
C VAL A 126 -0.41 7.41 13.77
N HIS A 127 0.31 8.36 14.39
CA HIS A 127 -0.28 9.37 15.25
C HIS A 127 -0.27 10.74 14.57
N PHE A 128 -1.43 11.37 14.53
CA PHE A 128 -1.58 12.74 14.09
C PHE A 128 -1.58 13.68 15.28
N ILE A 129 -0.86 14.80 15.16
CA ILE A 129 -1.01 15.94 16.08
C ILE A 129 -2.41 16.55 15.92
N ALA A 130 -2.78 17.44 16.85
CA ALA A 130 -4.02 18.21 16.70
C ALA A 130 -3.90 19.14 15.49
N MET A 131 -4.91 19.09 14.60
CA MET A 131 -5.04 19.96 13.43
C MET A 131 -6.20 20.96 13.66
N THR A 132 -5.99 22.21 13.33
CA THR A 132 -7.06 23.21 13.29
C THR A 132 -7.89 23.05 12.00
N GLU A 133 -9.06 23.67 11.94
CA GLU A 133 -9.85 23.70 10.69
C GLU A 133 -9.10 24.40 9.56
N GLU A 134 -8.33 25.44 9.87
CA GLU A 134 -7.48 26.15 8.91
C GLU A 134 -6.36 25.24 8.35
N ASP A 135 -5.74 24.42 9.20
CA ASP A 135 -4.71 23.44 8.77
C ASP A 135 -5.31 22.44 7.77
N ILE A 136 -6.48 21.88 8.12
CA ILE A 136 -7.18 20.91 7.28
C ILE A 136 -7.58 21.56 5.94
N ASP A 137 -8.15 22.76 5.97
CA ASP A 137 -8.58 23.47 4.77
C ASP A 137 -7.40 23.81 3.86
N ALA A 138 -6.31 24.32 4.44
CA ALA A 138 -5.09 24.62 3.70
C ALA A 138 -4.49 23.36 3.05
N TYR A 139 -4.49 22.23 3.76
CA TYR A 139 -3.98 20.97 3.22
C TYR A 139 -4.89 20.42 2.12
N VAL A 140 -6.21 20.43 2.31
CA VAL A 140 -7.16 19.97 1.28
C VAL A 140 -7.09 20.82 0.02
N ALA A 141 -6.88 22.14 0.16
CA ALA A 141 -6.74 23.06 -0.97
C ALA A 141 -5.51 22.75 -1.86
N THR A 142 -4.51 22.02 -1.35
CA THR A 142 -3.36 21.56 -2.15
C THR A 142 -3.72 20.51 -3.19
N GLY A 143 -4.86 19.82 -3.04
CA GLY A 143 -5.25 18.67 -3.84
C GLY A 143 -4.52 17.36 -3.47
N GLU A 144 -3.46 17.42 -2.66
CA GLU A 144 -2.67 16.23 -2.26
C GLU A 144 -3.51 15.12 -1.59
N PRO A 145 -4.52 15.41 -0.75
CA PRO A 145 -5.34 14.40 -0.10
C PRO A 145 -6.15 13.50 -1.04
N LEU A 146 -6.53 14.00 -2.21
CA LEU A 146 -7.64 13.46 -3.00
C LEU A 146 -7.36 12.08 -3.65
N ASP A 147 -6.11 11.70 -3.79
CA ASP A 147 -5.71 10.40 -4.39
C ASP A 147 -5.21 9.37 -3.37
N LYS A 148 -5.39 9.63 -2.06
CA LYS A 148 -4.78 8.84 -0.98
C LYS A 148 -5.82 8.29 -0.01
N ALA A 149 -5.65 7.03 0.39
CA ALA A 149 -6.43 6.44 1.47
C ALA A 149 -6.24 7.25 2.76
N GLY A 150 -7.34 7.51 3.48
CA GLY A 150 -7.34 8.35 4.67
C GLY A 150 -7.07 9.84 4.40
N ALA A 151 -7.08 10.27 3.14
CA ALA A 151 -6.90 11.65 2.72
C ALA A 151 -5.54 12.27 3.12
N TYR A 152 -4.46 11.50 3.21
CA TYR A 152 -3.14 12.05 3.50
C TYR A 152 -1.98 11.24 2.89
N GLY A 153 -0.82 11.91 2.74
CA GLY A 153 0.42 11.27 2.34
C GLY A 153 1.56 11.59 3.28
N ILE A 154 2.20 10.55 3.85
CA ILE A 154 3.36 10.74 4.75
C ILE A 154 4.58 11.33 4.04
N GLN A 155 4.74 11.09 2.73
CA GLN A 155 5.85 11.63 1.93
C GLN A 155 5.65 13.09 1.51
N GLY A 156 4.40 13.60 1.57
CA GLY A 156 4.04 14.94 1.17
C GLY A 156 3.83 15.89 2.33
N ARG A 157 3.01 16.91 2.10
CA ARG A 157 2.65 17.91 3.13
C ARG A 157 1.89 17.30 4.30
N GLY A 158 1.16 16.17 4.09
CA GLY A 158 0.51 15.44 5.15
C GLY A 158 1.46 14.94 6.24
N GLY A 159 2.74 14.75 5.90
CA GLY A 159 3.77 14.40 6.88
C GLY A 159 3.98 15.45 8.00
N MET A 160 3.59 16.72 7.79
CA MET A 160 3.65 17.77 8.82
C MET A 160 2.72 17.50 10.01
N PHE A 161 1.69 16.70 9.81
CA PHE A 161 0.70 16.37 10.84
C PHE A 161 1.02 15.08 11.59
N ILE A 162 2.11 14.38 11.23
CA ILE A 162 2.51 13.12 11.82
C ILE A 162 3.69 13.35 12.77
N ASP A 163 3.51 13.11 14.06
CA ASP A 163 4.59 13.21 15.04
C ASP A 163 5.15 11.84 15.44
N ARG A 164 4.42 10.75 15.19
CA ARG A 164 4.86 9.41 15.56
C ARG A 164 4.32 8.33 14.63
N ILE A 165 5.16 7.32 14.39
CA ILE A 165 4.76 6.04 13.77
C ILE A 165 5.28 4.88 14.61
N GLU A 166 4.50 3.80 14.69
CA GLU A 166 4.90 2.52 15.28
C GLU A 166 4.75 1.44 14.22
N GLY A 167 5.87 1.00 13.64
CA GLY A 167 5.92 0.03 12.54
C GLY A 167 6.80 0.48 11.37
N SER A 168 6.37 0.20 10.15
CA SER A 168 7.15 0.41 8.94
C SER A 168 6.72 1.69 8.19
N TYR A 169 7.65 2.65 8.04
CA TYR A 169 7.43 3.83 7.21
C TYR A 169 7.02 3.46 5.78
N SER A 170 7.70 2.48 5.18
CA SER A 170 7.40 2.05 3.81
C SER A 170 6.03 1.37 3.68
N ASN A 171 5.50 0.79 4.77
CA ASN A 171 4.12 0.31 4.83
C ASN A 171 3.13 1.49 4.69
N VAL A 172 3.35 2.57 5.43
CA VAL A 172 2.50 3.78 5.35
C VAL A 172 2.54 4.40 3.94
N VAL A 173 3.69 4.34 3.27
CA VAL A 173 3.82 4.78 1.86
C VAL A 173 3.04 3.88 0.90
N GLY A 174 2.84 2.59 1.25
CA GLY A 174 2.00 1.65 0.51
C GLY A 174 2.69 0.39 -0.03
N LEU A 175 3.94 0.11 0.41
CA LEU A 175 4.63 -1.15 0.12
C LEU A 175 5.72 -1.43 1.17
N PRO A 176 5.51 -2.36 2.12
CA PRO A 176 6.47 -2.63 3.20
C PRO A 176 7.72 -3.34 2.69
N MET A 177 8.85 -2.62 2.58
CA MET A 177 10.10 -3.09 1.96
C MET A 177 10.65 -4.36 2.62
N ALA A 178 10.63 -4.43 3.96
CA ALA A 178 11.14 -5.58 4.69
C ALA A 178 10.32 -6.85 4.41
N LEU A 179 8.99 -6.71 4.38
CA LEU A 179 8.06 -7.79 4.04
C LEU A 179 8.28 -8.27 2.59
N VAL A 180 8.30 -7.33 1.63
CA VAL A 180 8.57 -7.62 0.21
C VAL A 180 9.89 -8.38 0.04
N ARG A 181 10.96 -7.91 0.69
CA ARG A 181 12.26 -8.60 0.65
C ARG A 181 12.18 -10.02 1.21
N GLY A 182 11.50 -10.20 2.34
CA GLY A 182 11.33 -11.52 2.96
C GLY A 182 10.59 -12.50 2.04
N MET A 183 9.50 -12.05 1.43
CA MET A 183 8.70 -12.86 0.50
C MET A 183 9.48 -13.23 -0.78
N LEU A 184 10.25 -12.31 -1.35
CA LEU A 184 11.10 -12.59 -2.50
C LEU A 184 12.16 -13.66 -2.19
N LEU A 185 12.83 -13.56 -1.03
CA LEU A 185 13.82 -14.56 -0.59
C LEU A 185 13.20 -15.94 -0.37
N GLU A 186 11.96 -16.00 0.11
CA GLU A 186 11.23 -17.26 0.32
C GLU A 186 10.90 -17.94 -1.01
N LEU A 187 10.36 -17.19 -1.97
CA LEU A 187 10.08 -17.72 -3.32
C LEU A 187 11.33 -18.21 -4.03
N GLU A 188 12.48 -17.55 -3.84
CA GLU A 188 13.74 -18.00 -4.44
C GLU A 188 14.32 -19.26 -3.81
N LYS A 189 14.14 -19.46 -2.50
CA LYS A 189 14.59 -20.68 -1.80
C LYS A 189 13.75 -21.91 -2.16
N ALA A 190 12.49 -21.74 -2.43
CA ALA A 190 11.58 -22.83 -2.81
C ALA A 190 11.90 -23.45 -4.18
N GLN A 191 12.91 -22.92 -4.90
CA GLN A 191 13.30 -23.38 -6.24
C GLN A 191 14.64 -24.14 -6.26
N ILE A 192 15.23 -24.40 -5.10
CA ILE A 192 16.46 -25.21 -4.92
C ILE A 192 16.07 -26.60 -4.44
#